data_28ce925e5ef56c69db06370943ba01bc
#
_entry.id   28ce925e5ef56c69db06370943ba01bc
#
_cell.length_a   1.000
_cell.length_b   1.000
_cell.length_c   1.000
_cell.angle_alpha   90.00
_cell.angle_beta   90.00
_cell.angle_gamma   90.00
#
_symmetry.space_group_name_H-M   'P 1'
#
loop_
_entity.id
_entity.type
_entity.pdbx_description
1 polymer ?
#
loop_
_entity_poly.entity_id
_entity_poly.type
_entity_poly.pdbx_seq_one_letter_code
_entity_poly.pdbx_strand_id
1 'polypeptide(L)'
;YNSCGDRHCPTCSGSKRVDFNEKAAKLIIDGVVYYQVVMTLPSELSELALSNRELLGGLLPKSAWSSLSRSIRTEQGYQAAAISVLHTWNQQLLNHWHVHLLVPGAGPSVEGDRWVEATPPPGSRHDHGFYLVDADTLRSRFRKTLLRRLAQARAAGKLKLTGRHAYLQDDDNWTAFVNGLAAKTWVAYIQPPPTTESQAHHVVNYLTRYLTGGPISDHRIVSANRQSVTFLAREGKQVGGRRTQVPITISTQQFTQRWSEHIQPDHLTKVRYFGGWSNSKVGQYMRRCRDLSSATTAEPDPQNADPQNADRQQADLICEHCG
;
A
#
# COMPACT_ATOMS: atom_id res chain seq x y z
N TYR A 1 -21.25 0.64 -25.37
CA TYR A 1 -19.90 0.02 -25.28
C TYR A 1 -20.02 -1.31 -24.56
N ASN A 2 -19.64 -2.41 -25.22
CA ASN A 2 -19.55 -3.72 -24.57
C ASN A 2 -18.31 -3.78 -23.69
N SER A 3 -18.49 -4.00 -22.38
CA SER A 3 -17.41 -4.19 -21.43
C SER A 3 -16.81 -5.58 -21.60
N CYS A 4 -15.48 -5.70 -21.71
CA CYS A 4 -14.81 -7.01 -21.70
C CYS A 4 -14.77 -7.64 -20.30
N GLY A 5 -15.14 -6.89 -19.26
CA GLY A 5 -15.13 -7.33 -17.86
C GLY A 5 -13.76 -7.63 -17.28
N ASP A 6 -12.68 -7.52 -18.05
CA ASP A 6 -11.33 -7.82 -17.60
C ASP A 6 -10.83 -6.77 -16.61
N ARG A 7 -10.21 -7.23 -15.52
CA ARG A 7 -9.68 -6.37 -14.45
C ARG A 7 -8.44 -5.58 -14.86
N HIS A 8 -7.80 -5.93 -15.96
CA HIS A 8 -6.62 -5.25 -16.47
C HIS A 8 -6.96 -4.28 -17.61
N CYS A 9 -8.20 -4.32 -18.10
CA CYS A 9 -8.64 -3.40 -19.13
C CYS A 9 -8.78 -1.99 -18.56
N PRO A 10 -8.06 -1.00 -19.11
CA PRO A 10 -8.13 0.38 -18.61
C PRO A 10 -9.54 0.98 -18.72
N THR A 11 -10.31 0.59 -19.75
CA THR A 11 -11.69 1.06 -19.97
C THR A 11 -12.70 0.39 -19.04
N CYS A 12 -12.58 -0.93 -18.81
CA CYS A 12 -13.57 -1.71 -18.07
C CYS A 12 -13.42 -1.66 -16.54
N SER A 13 -12.35 -1.09 -16.03
CA SER A 13 -12.09 -1.04 -14.57
C SER A 13 -13.02 -0.09 -13.80
N GLY A 14 -13.82 0.73 -14.50
CA GLY A 14 -14.65 1.79 -13.90
C GLY A 14 -15.75 1.27 -12.97
N SER A 15 -16.52 0.25 -13.35
CA SER A 15 -17.61 -0.30 -12.53
C SER A 15 -17.08 -0.91 -11.22
N LYS A 16 -15.97 -1.64 -11.29
CA LYS A 16 -15.31 -2.21 -10.09
C LYS A 16 -14.79 -1.14 -9.12
N ARG A 17 -14.58 0.09 -9.61
CA ARG A 17 -14.23 1.25 -8.77
C ARG A 17 -15.39 1.68 -7.90
N VAL A 18 -16.59 1.75 -8.47
CA VAL A 18 -17.79 2.16 -7.73
C VAL A 18 -18.06 1.18 -6.60
N ASP A 19 -18.11 -0.12 -6.91
CA ASP A 19 -18.32 -1.17 -5.89
C ASP A 19 -17.27 -1.14 -4.78
N PHE A 20 -16.01 -0.86 -5.15
CA PHE A 20 -14.94 -0.74 -4.17
C PHE A 20 -15.13 0.50 -3.28
N ASN A 21 -15.48 1.65 -3.88
CA ASN A 21 -15.71 2.89 -3.15
C ASN A 21 -16.82 2.75 -2.12
N GLU A 22 -17.94 2.17 -2.52
CA GLU A 22 -19.06 1.93 -1.61
C GLU A 22 -18.69 1.02 -0.44
N LYS A 23 -17.89 -0.03 -0.71
CA LYS A 23 -17.40 -0.93 0.34
C LYS A 23 -16.39 -0.25 1.26
N ALA A 24 -15.46 0.52 0.69
CA ALA A 24 -14.45 1.24 1.47
C ALA A 24 -15.06 2.36 2.31
N ALA A 25 -16.05 3.09 1.77
CA ALA A 25 -16.75 4.15 2.50
C ALA A 25 -17.41 3.63 3.79
N LYS A 26 -17.94 2.41 3.78
CA LYS A 26 -18.56 1.76 4.96
C LYS A 26 -17.55 1.42 6.07
N LEU A 27 -16.25 1.45 5.76
CA LEU A 27 -15.17 1.16 6.72
C LEU A 27 -14.54 2.42 7.30
N ILE A 28 -14.90 3.59 6.80
CA ILE A 28 -14.40 4.85 7.31
C ILE A 28 -15.12 5.19 8.62
N ILE A 29 -14.34 5.62 9.60
CA ILE A 29 -14.79 6.06 10.90
C ILE A 29 -14.60 7.58 10.92
N ASP A 30 -15.68 8.31 11.21
CA ASP A 30 -15.65 9.77 11.25
C ASP A 30 -14.71 10.25 12.38
N GLY A 31 -14.03 11.36 12.11
CA GLY A 31 -13.06 11.95 13.05
C GLY A 31 -11.70 11.22 13.11
N VAL A 32 -11.54 10.08 12.44
CA VAL A 32 -10.28 9.33 12.44
C VAL A 32 -9.40 9.72 11.26
N VAL A 33 -8.14 10.02 11.53
CA VAL A 33 -7.12 10.23 10.49
C VAL A 33 -6.67 8.91 9.87
N TYR A 34 -6.31 8.94 8.59
CA TYR A 34 -5.90 7.73 7.85
C TYR A 34 -4.50 7.88 7.29
N TYR A 35 -3.69 6.85 7.48
CA TYR A 35 -2.32 6.77 6.96
C TYR A 35 -2.26 5.85 5.75
N GLN A 36 -1.45 6.24 4.77
CA GLN A 36 -1.03 5.32 3.73
C GLN A 36 0.36 4.78 4.06
N VAL A 37 0.47 3.46 4.10
CA VAL A 37 1.75 2.77 4.30
C VAL A 37 2.10 2.03 3.03
N VAL A 38 3.30 2.29 2.49
CA VAL A 38 3.82 1.63 1.28
C VAL A 38 5.00 0.76 1.65
N MET A 39 4.95 -0.51 1.28
CA MET A 39 6.05 -1.45 1.49
C MET A 39 6.45 -2.09 0.17
N THR A 40 7.72 -1.93 -0.21
CA THR A 40 8.25 -2.31 -1.51
C THR A 40 9.25 -3.46 -1.39
N LEU A 41 9.19 -4.40 -2.33
CA LEU A 41 10.21 -5.43 -2.49
C LEU A 41 11.48 -4.85 -3.14
N PRO A 42 12.66 -5.30 -2.72
CA PRO A 42 13.88 -5.09 -3.51
C PRO A 42 13.72 -5.62 -4.94
N SER A 43 14.46 -5.05 -5.88
CA SER A 43 14.40 -5.39 -7.30
C SER A 43 14.58 -6.88 -7.58
N GLU A 44 15.50 -7.53 -6.86
CA GLU A 44 15.78 -8.95 -6.99
C GLU A 44 14.58 -9.83 -6.61
N LEU A 45 13.82 -9.44 -5.59
CA LEU A 45 12.59 -10.12 -5.22
C LEU A 45 11.44 -9.78 -6.19
N SER A 46 11.41 -8.58 -6.74
CA SER A 46 10.46 -8.23 -7.80
C SER A 46 10.70 -9.07 -9.05
N GLU A 47 11.95 -9.36 -9.39
CA GLU A 47 12.30 -10.26 -10.48
C GLU A 47 11.94 -11.71 -10.21
N LEU A 48 12.24 -12.21 -8.99
CA LEU A 48 11.85 -13.55 -8.55
C LEU A 48 10.32 -13.72 -8.55
N ALA A 49 9.59 -12.65 -8.31
CA ALA A 49 8.13 -12.65 -8.29
C ALA A 49 7.52 -12.92 -9.66
N LEU A 50 8.18 -12.61 -10.79
CA LEU A 50 7.69 -12.92 -12.14
C LEU A 50 7.42 -14.41 -12.34
N SER A 51 8.27 -15.27 -11.79
CA SER A 51 8.10 -16.74 -11.83
C SER A 51 7.27 -17.27 -10.66
N ASN A 52 7.00 -16.45 -9.64
CA ASN A 52 6.36 -16.84 -8.37
C ASN A 52 5.19 -15.92 -8.01
N ARG A 53 4.39 -15.50 -9.00
CA ARG A 53 3.37 -14.44 -8.84
C ARG A 53 2.37 -14.73 -7.73
N GLU A 54 1.82 -15.95 -7.68
CA GLU A 54 0.87 -16.35 -6.64
C GLU A 54 1.50 -16.36 -5.26
N LEU A 55 2.70 -16.95 -5.17
CA LEU A 55 3.43 -17.06 -3.90
C LEU A 55 3.79 -15.67 -3.36
N LEU A 56 4.54 -14.87 -4.13
CA LEU A 56 4.99 -13.54 -3.68
C LEU A 56 3.81 -12.57 -3.53
N GLY A 57 2.80 -12.65 -4.40
CA GLY A 57 1.55 -11.90 -4.30
C GLY A 57 0.73 -12.25 -3.05
N GLY A 58 0.94 -13.44 -2.47
CA GLY A 58 0.41 -13.82 -1.17
C GLY A 58 1.30 -13.42 0.00
N LEU A 59 2.60 -13.63 -0.11
CA LEU A 59 3.57 -13.36 0.96
C LEU A 59 3.74 -11.87 1.25
N LEU A 60 3.82 -11.04 0.23
CA LEU A 60 4.07 -9.61 0.37
C LEU A 60 3.00 -8.91 1.21
N PRO A 61 1.68 -8.94 0.86
CA PRO A 61 0.67 -8.25 1.67
C PRO A 61 0.52 -8.85 3.07
N LYS A 62 0.67 -10.18 3.22
CA LYS A 62 0.63 -10.83 4.54
C LYS A 62 1.82 -10.44 5.41
N SER A 63 3.00 -10.24 4.82
CA SER A 63 4.19 -9.83 5.58
C SER A 63 4.14 -8.36 5.97
N ALA A 64 3.69 -7.51 5.05
CA ALA A 64 3.46 -6.10 5.29
C ALA A 64 2.45 -5.90 6.43
N TRP A 65 1.29 -6.55 6.35
CA TRP A 65 0.28 -6.50 7.40
C TRP A 65 0.78 -7.01 8.74
N SER A 66 1.41 -8.18 8.77
CA SER A 66 1.92 -8.78 10.01
C SER A 66 2.94 -7.87 10.71
N SER A 67 3.76 -7.16 9.94
CA SER A 67 4.75 -6.23 10.48
C SER A 67 4.10 -4.96 11.00
N LEU A 68 3.19 -4.38 10.23
CA LEU A 68 2.49 -3.14 10.57
C LEU A 68 1.57 -3.32 11.78
N SER A 69 0.74 -4.36 11.77
CA SER A 69 -0.19 -4.63 12.89
C SER A 69 0.55 -4.90 14.20
N ARG A 70 1.72 -5.55 14.14
CA ARG A 70 2.56 -5.72 15.32
C ARG A 70 3.15 -4.40 15.79
N SER A 71 3.62 -3.53 14.88
CA SER A 71 4.14 -2.21 15.25
C SER A 71 3.06 -1.36 15.90
N ILE A 72 1.88 -1.26 15.30
CA ILE A 72 0.75 -0.53 15.88
C ILE A 72 0.39 -1.06 17.27
N ARG A 73 0.28 -2.38 17.41
CA ARG A 73 -0.03 -2.99 18.69
C ARG A 73 1.01 -2.67 19.77
N THR A 74 2.31 -2.70 19.42
CA THR A 74 3.40 -2.51 20.40
C THR A 74 3.68 -1.05 20.70
N GLU A 75 3.46 -0.14 19.76
CA GLU A 75 3.78 1.28 19.89
C GLU A 75 2.57 2.12 20.28
N GLN A 76 1.37 1.76 19.78
CA GLN A 76 0.15 2.53 19.97
C GLN A 76 -0.89 1.84 20.86
N GLY A 77 -0.83 0.51 21.01
CA GLY A 77 -1.71 -0.23 21.92
C GLY A 77 -3.14 -0.45 21.41
N TYR A 78 -3.41 -0.37 20.10
CA TYR A 78 -4.74 -0.61 19.56
C TYR A 78 -4.81 -1.75 18.54
N GLN A 79 -6.03 -2.25 18.32
CA GLN A 79 -6.36 -3.27 17.35
C GLN A 79 -6.47 -2.66 15.95
N ALA A 80 -5.47 -2.87 15.10
CA ALA A 80 -5.42 -2.28 13.79
C ALA A 80 -6.36 -2.96 12.77
N ALA A 81 -6.70 -2.22 11.73
CA ALA A 81 -7.36 -2.68 10.52
C ALA A 81 -6.65 -2.12 9.29
N ALA A 82 -6.75 -2.76 8.14
CA ALA A 82 -6.21 -2.21 6.89
C ALA A 82 -6.92 -2.73 5.64
N ILE A 83 -6.99 -1.87 4.62
CA ILE A 83 -7.17 -2.28 3.23
C ILE A 83 -5.78 -2.32 2.59
N SER A 84 -5.42 -3.45 2.00
CA SER A 84 -4.14 -3.61 1.30
C SER A 84 -4.35 -3.81 -0.18
N VAL A 85 -3.54 -3.16 -1.01
CA VAL A 85 -3.57 -3.29 -2.46
C VAL A 85 -2.20 -3.60 -2.99
N LEU A 86 -2.14 -4.66 -3.78
CA LEU A 86 -0.92 -5.10 -4.45
C LEU A 86 -0.75 -4.37 -5.79
N HIS A 87 0.39 -3.74 -5.96
CA HIS A 87 0.89 -3.25 -7.24
C HIS A 87 2.15 -3.98 -7.64
N THR A 88 2.33 -4.19 -8.94
CA THR A 88 3.50 -4.91 -9.49
C THR A 88 4.33 -4.04 -10.44
N TRP A 89 3.95 -2.78 -10.62
CA TRP A 89 4.53 -1.83 -11.60
C TRP A 89 4.95 -0.52 -10.95
N ASN A 90 5.85 0.18 -11.63
CA ASN A 90 6.12 1.59 -11.40
C ASN A 90 5.52 2.44 -12.54
N GLN A 91 5.77 3.75 -12.53
CA GLN A 91 5.27 4.70 -13.53
C GLN A 91 5.76 4.42 -14.96
N GLN A 92 6.90 3.72 -15.10
CA GLN A 92 7.49 3.33 -16.39
C GLN A 92 7.08 1.93 -16.85
N LEU A 93 6.08 1.33 -16.19
CA LEU A 93 5.65 -0.06 -16.40
C LEU A 93 6.75 -1.10 -16.14
N LEU A 94 7.75 -0.75 -15.34
CA LEU A 94 8.78 -1.69 -14.94
C LEU A 94 8.30 -2.52 -13.75
N ASN A 95 8.81 -3.73 -13.65
CA ASN A 95 8.51 -4.66 -12.57
C ASN A 95 8.93 -4.10 -11.21
N HIS A 96 7.94 -3.75 -10.37
CA HIS A 96 8.14 -3.10 -9.09
C HIS A 96 7.04 -3.49 -8.11
N TRP A 97 7.28 -4.54 -7.35
CA TRP A 97 6.28 -5.11 -6.45
C TRP A 97 6.22 -4.35 -5.13
N HIS A 98 5.06 -3.83 -4.83
CA HIS A 98 4.79 -3.12 -3.58
C HIS A 98 3.33 -3.24 -3.18
N VAL A 99 3.06 -2.97 -1.92
CA VAL A 99 1.70 -2.88 -1.39
C VAL A 99 1.44 -1.51 -0.81
N HIS A 100 0.25 -1.01 -1.07
CA HIS A 100 -0.32 0.12 -0.34
C HIS A 100 -1.25 -0.42 0.74
N LEU A 101 -1.12 0.09 1.96
CA LEU A 101 -2.05 -0.19 3.04
C LEU A 101 -2.69 1.12 3.49
N LEU A 102 -4.02 1.19 3.48
CA LEU A 102 -4.74 2.22 4.18
C LEU A 102 -5.01 1.74 5.60
N VAL A 103 -4.70 2.57 6.57
CA VAL A 103 -4.74 2.23 8.00
C VAL A 103 -5.35 3.37 8.78
N PRO A 104 -6.39 3.15 9.61
CA PRO A 104 -6.86 4.17 10.53
C PRO A 104 -5.80 4.45 11.61
N GLY A 105 -5.64 5.73 11.97
CA GLY A 105 -4.76 6.18 13.04
C GLY A 105 -5.39 6.04 14.43
N ALA A 106 -6.44 5.25 14.55
CA ALA A 106 -7.11 4.97 15.82
C ALA A 106 -7.81 3.62 15.77
N GLY A 107 -8.21 3.12 16.92
CA GLY A 107 -8.98 1.89 17.04
C GLY A 107 -9.25 1.47 18.47
N PRO A 108 -10.02 0.40 18.67
CA PRO A 108 -10.21 -0.19 20.00
C PRO A 108 -8.85 -0.61 20.58
N SER A 109 -8.65 -0.38 21.87
CA SER A 109 -7.47 -0.88 22.61
C SER A 109 -7.23 -2.37 22.34
N VAL A 110 -6.07 -2.89 22.70
CA VAL A 110 -5.77 -4.33 22.56
C VAL A 110 -6.79 -5.16 23.34
N GLU A 111 -7.21 -4.68 24.49
CA GLU A 111 -8.25 -5.30 25.36
C GLU A 111 -9.65 -5.09 24.78
N GLY A 112 -9.86 -4.04 23.99
CA GLY A 112 -11.10 -3.72 23.31
C GLY A 112 -12.11 -2.96 24.19
N ASP A 113 -11.65 -2.30 25.24
CA ASP A 113 -12.44 -1.62 26.27
C ASP A 113 -12.46 -0.09 26.13
N ARG A 114 -11.53 0.51 25.41
CA ARG A 114 -11.42 1.94 25.19
C ARG A 114 -10.99 2.29 23.77
N TRP A 115 -11.22 3.53 23.38
CA TRP A 115 -10.72 4.10 22.14
C TRP A 115 -9.27 4.56 22.32
N VAL A 116 -8.41 4.29 21.34
CA VAL A 116 -6.99 4.68 21.33
C VAL A 116 -6.65 5.33 19.99
N GLU A 117 -6.08 6.52 20.06
CA GLU A 117 -5.57 7.24 18.90
C GLU A 117 -4.05 7.11 18.82
N ALA A 118 -3.54 7.09 17.59
CA ALA A 118 -2.10 7.06 17.37
C ALA A 118 -1.48 8.41 17.72
N THR A 119 -0.53 8.38 18.64
CA THR A 119 0.19 9.57 19.11
C THR A 119 1.70 9.39 18.98
N PRO A 120 2.44 10.47 18.70
CA PRO A 120 3.90 10.42 18.70
C PRO A 120 4.43 10.09 20.10
N PRO A 121 5.59 9.40 20.20
CA PRO A 121 6.25 9.19 21.47
C PRO A 121 6.63 10.54 22.13
N PRO A 122 6.46 10.70 23.46
CA PRO A 122 6.85 11.91 24.16
C PRO A 122 8.32 12.27 23.93
N GLY A 123 8.61 13.57 23.70
CA GLY A 123 9.96 14.08 23.45
C GLY A 123 10.56 13.68 22.09
N SER A 124 9.77 13.12 21.20
CA SER A 124 10.22 12.78 19.85
C SER A 124 10.23 14.00 18.93
N ARG A 125 11.04 13.95 17.86
CA ARG A 125 11.00 14.96 16.78
C ARG A 125 9.64 15.05 16.06
N HIS A 126 8.69 14.22 16.41
CA HIS A 126 7.34 14.14 15.84
C HIS A 126 6.28 14.72 16.78
N ASP A 127 6.66 15.37 17.90
CA ASP A 127 5.74 15.85 18.95
C ASP A 127 4.62 16.79 18.45
N HIS A 128 4.76 17.35 17.25
CA HIS A 128 3.79 18.29 16.66
C HIS A 128 3.22 17.80 15.32
N GLY A 129 3.32 16.49 15.01
CA GLY A 129 2.93 15.96 13.73
C GLY A 129 2.18 14.63 13.80
N PHE A 130 1.73 14.20 12.64
CA PHE A 130 1.11 12.89 12.47
C PHE A 130 2.16 11.77 12.64
N TYR A 131 1.88 10.82 13.51
CA TYR A 131 2.73 9.67 13.77
C TYR A 131 1.89 8.40 13.85
N LEU A 132 2.27 7.35 13.14
CA LEU A 132 1.62 6.05 13.23
C LEU A 132 2.50 5.03 13.96
N VAL A 133 3.72 4.82 13.49
CA VAL A 133 4.72 3.93 14.06
C VAL A 133 6.12 4.36 13.59
N ASP A 134 7.17 3.88 14.26
CA ASP A 134 8.55 4.10 13.81
C ASP A 134 8.83 3.39 12.48
N ALA A 135 9.21 4.17 11.47
CA ALA A 135 9.41 3.69 10.11
C ALA A 135 10.60 2.73 9.99
N ASP A 136 11.67 2.92 10.76
CA ASP A 136 12.87 2.07 10.71
C ASP A 136 12.61 0.72 11.36
N THR A 137 11.92 0.72 12.48
CA THR A 137 11.43 -0.49 13.16
C THR A 137 10.49 -1.26 12.25
N LEU A 138 9.53 -0.59 11.61
CA LEU A 138 8.60 -1.20 10.66
C LEU A 138 9.34 -1.83 9.48
N ARG A 139 10.29 -1.11 8.89
CA ARG A 139 11.15 -1.59 7.80
C ARG A 139 11.91 -2.85 8.16
N SER A 140 12.54 -2.84 9.33
CA SER A 140 13.28 -3.98 9.85
C SER A 140 12.36 -5.20 10.10
N ARG A 141 11.19 -4.99 10.70
CA ARG A 141 10.19 -6.04 10.93
C ARG A 141 9.68 -6.63 9.61
N PHE A 142 9.38 -5.78 8.63
CA PHE A 142 8.90 -6.21 7.31
C PHE A 142 9.94 -7.07 6.62
N ARG A 143 11.19 -6.60 6.52
CA ARG A 143 12.32 -7.36 5.96
C ARG A 143 12.45 -8.73 6.60
N LYS A 144 12.59 -8.78 7.92
CA LYS A 144 12.75 -10.05 8.68
C LYS A 144 11.57 -11.00 8.47
N THR A 145 10.35 -10.46 8.48
CA THR A 145 9.13 -11.26 8.33
C THR A 145 9.02 -11.87 6.94
N LEU A 146 9.31 -11.09 5.90
CA LEU A 146 9.21 -11.57 4.52
C LEU A 146 10.32 -12.56 4.20
N LEU A 147 11.57 -12.28 4.57
CA LEU A 147 12.69 -13.19 4.33
C LEU A 147 12.49 -14.54 5.04
N ARG A 148 12.02 -14.54 6.29
CA ARG A 148 11.65 -15.76 6.99
C ARG A 148 10.60 -16.57 6.25
N ARG A 149 9.52 -15.93 5.78
CA ARG A 149 8.45 -16.60 5.03
C ARG A 149 8.93 -17.11 3.67
N LEU A 150 9.83 -16.38 3.03
CA LEU A 150 10.44 -16.78 1.78
C LEU A 150 11.30 -18.05 1.97
N ALA A 151 12.11 -18.07 3.02
CA ALA A 151 12.91 -19.26 3.39
C ALA A 151 12.02 -20.47 3.70
N GLN A 152 10.92 -20.26 4.44
CA GLN A 152 9.93 -21.30 4.70
C GLN A 152 9.28 -21.83 3.41
N ALA A 153 8.99 -20.95 2.46
CA ALA A 153 8.42 -21.33 1.16
C ALA A 153 9.43 -22.13 0.33
N ARG A 154 10.72 -21.76 0.35
CA ARG A 154 11.78 -22.55 -0.30
C ARG A 154 11.89 -23.94 0.34
N ALA A 155 12.02 -24.03 1.64
CA ALA A 155 12.11 -25.29 2.36
C ALA A 155 10.89 -26.21 2.11
N ALA A 156 9.72 -25.64 1.90
CA ALA A 156 8.50 -26.37 1.55
C ALA A 156 8.37 -26.69 0.03
N GLY A 157 9.40 -26.42 -0.78
CA GLY A 157 9.39 -26.68 -2.22
C GLY A 157 8.40 -25.82 -3.02
N LYS A 158 7.87 -24.72 -2.44
CA LYS A 158 6.85 -23.86 -3.06
C LYS A 158 7.44 -22.76 -3.92
N LEU A 159 8.74 -22.51 -3.82
CA LEU A 159 9.43 -21.46 -4.57
C LEU A 159 9.95 -22.03 -5.89
N LYS A 160 9.50 -21.49 -7.01
CA LYS A 160 9.96 -21.87 -8.34
C LYS A 160 11.29 -21.18 -8.63
N LEU A 161 12.37 -21.96 -8.64
CA LEU A 161 13.73 -21.51 -8.90
C LEU A 161 14.16 -22.06 -10.27
N THR A 162 13.72 -21.41 -11.33
CA THR A 162 13.98 -21.82 -12.73
C THR A 162 14.58 -20.67 -13.54
N GLY A 163 15.10 -20.95 -14.74
CA GLY A 163 15.69 -19.95 -15.62
C GLY A 163 16.82 -19.19 -14.93
N ARG A 164 16.78 -17.86 -14.96
CA ARG A 164 17.80 -17.01 -14.32
C ARG A 164 17.97 -17.20 -12.82
N HIS A 165 16.99 -17.82 -12.14
CA HIS A 165 17.03 -18.07 -10.69
C HIS A 165 17.36 -19.52 -10.35
N ALA A 166 17.73 -20.35 -11.34
CA ALA A 166 18.06 -21.78 -11.09
C ALA A 166 19.25 -21.96 -10.13
N TYR A 167 20.20 -21.02 -10.15
CA TYR A 167 21.38 -21.05 -9.26
C TYR A 167 20.98 -20.96 -7.76
N LEU A 168 19.81 -20.42 -7.44
CA LEU A 168 19.30 -20.34 -6.07
C LEU A 168 18.79 -21.69 -5.52
N GLN A 169 18.83 -22.75 -6.31
CA GLN A 169 18.59 -24.11 -5.84
C GLN A 169 19.72 -24.59 -4.92
N ASP A 170 20.94 -24.15 -5.20
CA ASP A 170 22.10 -24.36 -4.37
C ASP A 170 22.00 -23.60 -3.04
N ASP A 171 22.38 -24.22 -1.91
CA ASP A 171 22.18 -23.66 -0.58
C ASP A 171 23.14 -22.50 -0.27
N ASP A 172 24.36 -22.52 -0.80
CA ASP A 172 25.32 -21.44 -0.60
C ASP A 172 24.90 -20.20 -1.37
N ASN A 173 24.49 -20.37 -2.61
CA ASN A 173 23.93 -19.28 -3.44
C ASN A 173 22.65 -18.69 -2.83
N TRP A 174 21.78 -19.55 -2.31
CA TRP A 174 20.59 -19.10 -1.60
C TRP A 174 20.94 -18.29 -0.35
N THR A 175 21.87 -18.76 0.44
CA THR A 175 22.32 -18.08 1.65
C THR A 175 22.95 -16.72 1.32
N ALA A 176 23.80 -16.66 0.29
CA ALA A 176 24.38 -15.42 -0.20
C ALA A 176 23.30 -14.43 -0.70
N PHE A 177 22.31 -14.93 -1.44
CA PHE A 177 21.17 -14.12 -1.92
C PHE A 177 20.36 -13.53 -0.76
N VAL A 178 19.99 -14.34 0.23
CA VAL A 178 19.21 -13.88 1.39
C VAL A 178 20.01 -12.89 2.23
N ASN A 179 21.31 -13.13 2.45
CA ASN A 179 22.20 -12.22 3.16
C ASN A 179 22.35 -10.88 2.41
N GLY A 180 22.48 -10.92 1.09
CA GLY A 180 22.48 -9.72 0.25
C GLY A 180 21.19 -8.89 0.39
N LEU A 181 20.04 -9.56 0.39
CA LEU A 181 18.75 -8.90 0.63
C LEU A 181 18.63 -8.34 2.06
N ALA A 182 19.15 -9.05 3.05
CA ALA A 182 19.12 -8.64 4.45
C ALA A 182 20.02 -7.39 4.71
N ALA A 183 21.09 -7.23 3.96
CA ALA A 183 21.99 -6.08 4.05
C ALA A 183 21.42 -4.81 3.40
N LYS A 184 20.45 -4.93 2.50
CA LYS A 184 19.85 -3.78 1.82
C LYS A 184 18.90 -2.99 2.71
N THR A 185 18.80 -1.69 2.41
CA THR A 185 17.72 -0.85 2.95
C THR A 185 16.44 -1.14 2.18
N TRP A 186 15.43 -1.66 2.88
CA TRP A 186 14.11 -1.88 2.31
C TRP A 186 13.25 -0.62 2.42
N VAL A 187 12.18 -0.57 1.65
CA VAL A 187 11.26 0.56 1.71
C VAL A 187 10.05 0.20 2.57
N ALA A 188 9.84 0.98 3.61
CA ALA A 188 8.57 1.10 4.33
C ALA A 188 8.34 2.61 4.51
N TYR A 189 7.42 3.17 3.77
CA TYR A 189 7.09 4.58 3.77
C TYR A 189 5.71 4.78 4.40
N ILE A 190 5.62 5.70 5.34
CA ILE A 190 4.36 6.06 6.01
C ILE A 190 4.05 7.49 5.58
N GLN A 191 3.00 7.63 4.79
CA GLN A 191 2.49 8.93 4.38
C GLN A 191 1.45 9.38 5.41
N PRO A 192 1.64 10.56 6.03
CA PRO A 192 0.67 11.14 6.93
C PRO A 192 -0.61 11.51 6.17
N PRO A 193 -1.72 11.71 6.89
CA PRO A 193 -2.96 12.19 6.28
C PRO A 193 -2.76 13.57 5.65
N PRO A 194 -3.49 13.88 4.58
CA PRO A 194 -3.31 15.13 3.83
C PRO A 194 -3.68 16.39 4.60
N THR A 195 -4.65 16.29 5.51
CA THR A 195 -5.13 17.37 6.37
C THR A 195 -5.67 16.81 7.68
N THR A 196 -5.78 17.64 8.71
CA THR A 196 -6.45 17.31 9.97
C THR A 196 -7.95 17.07 9.81
N GLU A 197 -8.55 17.64 8.77
CA GLU A 197 -9.98 17.51 8.41
C GLU A 197 -10.16 16.60 7.18
N SER A 198 -9.59 15.40 7.19
CA SER A 198 -9.83 14.49 6.07
C SER A 198 -11.26 13.96 6.13
N GLN A 199 -12.17 14.62 5.40
CA GLN A 199 -13.51 14.09 5.20
C GLN A 199 -13.42 12.68 4.61
N ALA A 200 -14.23 11.77 5.11
CA ALA A 200 -14.21 10.35 4.75
C ALA A 200 -14.15 10.09 3.23
N HIS A 201 -14.84 10.90 2.45
CA HIS A 201 -14.86 10.80 0.98
C HIS A 201 -13.50 11.11 0.31
N HIS A 202 -12.67 12.01 0.87
CA HIS A 202 -11.33 12.29 0.35
C HIS A 202 -10.41 11.08 0.48
N VAL A 203 -10.48 10.40 1.62
CA VAL A 203 -9.72 9.18 1.88
C VAL A 203 -10.15 8.07 0.90
N VAL A 204 -11.45 7.89 0.71
CA VAL A 204 -11.99 6.90 -0.23
C VAL A 204 -11.61 7.23 -1.67
N ASN A 205 -11.78 8.48 -2.11
CA ASN A 205 -11.40 8.92 -3.46
C ASN A 205 -9.91 8.77 -3.74
N TYR A 206 -9.09 9.08 -2.74
CA TYR A 206 -7.65 8.86 -2.82
C TYR A 206 -7.30 7.40 -3.04
N LEU A 207 -7.85 6.51 -2.24
CA LEU A 207 -7.68 5.07 -2.37
C LEU A 207 -8.10 4.56 -3.74
N THR A 208 -9.23 5.01 -4.22
CA THR A 208 -9.80 4.55 -5.50
C THR A 208 -8.86 4.81 -6.66
N ARG A 209 -8.19 5.96 -6.69
CA ARG A 209 -7.23 6.28 -7.74
C ARG A 209 -6.10 5.24 -7.82
N TYR A 210 -5.64 4.74 -6.68
CA TYR A 210 -4.55 3.76 -6.61
C TYR A 210 -5.02 2.31 -6.66
N LEU A 211 -6.23 2.04 -6.17
CA LEU A 211 -6.70 0.67 -5.93
C LEU A 211 -7.24 -0.02 -7.16
N THR A 212 -7.85 0.74 -8.06
CA THR A 212 -8.64 0.17 -9.15
C THR A 212 -7.99 0.33 -10.52
N GLY A 213 -6.91 1.13 -10.62
CA GLY A 213 -6.17 1.31 -11.86
C GLY A 213 -5.40 0.06 -12.29
N GLY A 214 -5.31 -0.15 -13.61
CA GLY A 214 -4.32 -1.01 -14.22
C GLY A 214 -2.92 -0.36 -14.17
N PRO A 215 -1.91 -0.99 -14.79
CA PRO A 215 -0.54 -0.46 -14.84
C PRO A 215 -0.44 0.91 -15.51
N ILE A 216 -1.35 1.20 -16.42
CA ILE A 216 -1.45 2.49 -17.10
C ILE A 216 -2.92 2.83 -17.33
N SER A 217 -3.25 4.11 -17.31
CA SER A 217 -4.57 4.64 -17.67
C SER A 217 -4.52 5.30 -19.06
N ASP A 218 -5.64 5.30 -19.77
CA ASP A 218 -5.73 5.79 -21.15
C ASP A 218 -5.22 7.22 -21.29
N HIS A 219 -5.52 8.11 -20.36
CA HIS A 219 -5.07 9.50 -20.41
C HIS A 219 -3.55 9.69 -20.31
N ARG A 220 -2.83 8.66 -19.92
CA ARG A 220 -1.36 8.67 -19.94
C ARG A 220 -0.78 8.29 -21.30
N ILE A 221 -1.56 7.68 -22.19
CA ILE A 221 -1.11 7.31 -23.53
C ILE A 221 -1.22 8.55 -24.43
N VAL A 222 -0.08 9.05 -24.87
CA VAL A 222 0.00 10.25 -25.74
C VAL A 222 -0.19 9.85 -27.21
N SER A 223 0.50 8.78 -27.62
CA SER A 223 0.39 8.24 -28.98
C SER A 223 0.76 6.76 -29.00
N ALA A 224 0.16 6.03 -29.93
CA ALA A 224 0.48 4.63 -30.17
C ALA A 224 0.36 4.31 -31.67
N ASN A 225 1.35 3.58 -32.21
CA ASN A 225 1.35 3.08 -33.57
C ASN A 225 1.98 1.66 -33.59
N ARG A 226 2.20 1.11 -34.79
CA ARG A 226 2.76 -0.23 -34.92
C ARG A 226 4.21 -0.35 -34.45
N GLN A 227 4.97 0.72 -34.40
CA GLN A 227 6.38 0.74 -34.05
C GLN A 227 6.63 1.16 -32.59
N SER A 228 5.87 2.13 -32.07
CA SER A 228 6.14 2.73 -30.77
C SER A 228 4.88 3.17 -30.02
N VAL A 229 5.02 3.26 -28.71
CA VAL A 229 4.03 3.83 -27.80
C VAL A 229 4.72 4.92 -26.98
N THR A 230 4.13 6.11 -26.95
CA THR A 230 4.55 7.23 -26.11
C THR A 230 3.53 7.40 -25.01
N PHE A 231 3.99 7.42 -23.77
CA PHE A 231 3.13 7.61 -22.59
C PHE A 231 3.78 8.52 -21.54
N LEU A 232 2.98 9.18 -20.76
CA LEU A 232 3.45 10.03 -19.67
C LEU A 232 3.86 9.19 -18.46
N ALA A 233 5.05 9.45 -17.95
CA ALA A 233 5.53 8.89 -16.68
C ALA A 233 6.12 9.99 -15.81
N ARG A 234 6.08 9.80 -14.50
CA ARG A 234 6.76 10.71 -13.58
C ARG A 234 8.21 10.29 -13.46
N GLU A 235 9.11 11.23 -13.65
CA GLU A 235 10.55 11.00 -13.60
C GLU A 235 11.20 11.87 -12.52
N GLY A 236 12.25 11.32 -11.91
CA GLY A 236 13.12 12.05 -11.00
C GLY A 236 12.61 12.21 -9.57
N LYS A 237 13.43 12.89 -8.76
CA LYS A 237 13.07 13.29 -7.40
C LYS A 237 12.12 14.49 -7.44
N GLN A 238 11.25 14.57 -6.46
CA GLN A 238 10.34 15.70 -6.29
C GLN A 238 11.16 16.98 -6.05
N VAL A 239 10.98 17.98 -6.92
CA VAL A 239 11.54 19.33 -6.74
C VAL A 239 10.37 20.28 -6.57
N GLY A 240 10.34 21.04 -5.49
CA GLY A 240 9.27 22.02 -5.22
C GLY A 240 7.86 21.42 -5.06
N GLY A 241 7.73 20.19 -4.57
CA GLY A 241 6.45 19.56 -4.26
C GLY A 241 5.74 18.87 -5.43
N ARG A 242 6.20 19.01 -6.69
CA ARG A 242 5.59 18.37 -7.86
C ARG A 242 6.62 17.57 -8.66
N ARG A 243 6.26 16.33 -9.01
CA ARG A 243 7.02 15.55 -10.00
C ARG A 243 6.53 15.91 -11.39
N THR A 244 7.45 16.23 -12.29
CA THR A 244 7.12 16.51 -13.69
C THR A 244 6.75 15.21 -14.39
N GLN A 245 5.65 15.23 -15.14
CA GLN A 245 5.34 14.16 -16.08
C GLN A 245 6.14 14.40 -17.36
N VAL A 246 6.88 13.38 -17.78
CA VAL A 246 7.65 13.40 -19.01
C VAL A 246 7.17 12.31 -19.97
N PRO A 247 7.15 12.58 -21.30
CA PRO A 247 6.81 11.56 -22.27
C PRO A 247 7.96 10.55 -22.39
N ILE A 248 7.62 9.28 -22.31
CA ILE A 248 8.53 8.15 -22.55
C ILE A 248 8.05 7.43 -23.80
N THR A 249 8.94 7.27 -24.77
CA THR A 249 8.68 6.51 -25.99
C THR A 249 9.45 5.20 -25.97
N ILE A 250 8.74 4.09 -26.11
CA ILE A 250 9.33 2.75 -26.21
C ILE A 250 8.73 2.01 -27.42
N SER A 251 9.39 0.94 -27.86
CA SER A 251 8.82 0.12 -28.94
C SER A 251 7.49 -0.52 -28.47
N THR A 252 6.58 -0.75 -29.41
CA THR A 252 5.30 -1.45 -29.14
C THR A 252 5.54 -2.82 -28.53
N GLN A 253 6.60 -3.52 -28.97
CA GLN A 253 7.00 -4.79 -28.38
C GLN A 253 7.39 -4.64 -26.90
N GLN A 254 8.24 -3.65 -26.55
CA GLN A 254 8.63 -3.39 -25.16
C GLN A 254 7.43 -2.98 -24.30
N PHE A 255 6.53 -2.15 -24.84
CA PHE A 255 5.31 -1.75 -24.13
C PHE A 255 4.45 -2.97 -23.82
N THR A 256 4.18 -3.82 -24.81
CA THR A 256 3.39 -5.04 -24.65
C THR A 256 4.00 -5.99 -23.64
N GLN A 257 5.33 -6.19 -23.72
CA GLN A 257 6.06 -7.04 -22.76
C GLN A 257 5.90 -6.49 -21.32
N ARG A 258 6.23 -5.22 -21.10
CA ARG A 258 6.12 -4.60 -19.77
C ARG A 258 4.69 -4.67 -19.25
N TRP A 259 3.70 -4.33 -20.09
CA TRP A 259 2.31 -4.39 -19.68
C TRP A 259 1.86 -5.81 -19.33
N SER A 260 2.22 -6.81 -20.13
CA SER A 260 1.85 -8.22 -19.92
C SER A 260 2.44 -8.81 -18.62
N GLU A 261 3.59 -8.33 -18.18
CA GLU A 261 4.19 -8.72 -16.92
C GLU A 261 3.32 -8.37 -15.70
N HIS A 262 2.37 -7.45 -15.85
CA HIS A 262 1.45 -7.02 -14.80
C HIS A 262 0.07 -7.70 -14.85
N ILE A 263 -0.17 -8.54 -15.85
CA ILE A 263 -1.35 -9.41 -15.89
C ILE A 263 -1.20 -10.45 -14.78
N GLN A 264 -2.07 -10.36 -13.77
CA GLN A 264 -2.00 -11.24 -12.63
C GLN A 264 -2.69 -12.58 -12.93
N PRO A 265 -2.19 -13.70 -12.38
CA PRO A 265 -2.85 -14.99 -12.47
C PRO A 265 -4.31 -14.93 -11.99
N ASP A 266 -5.13 -15.82 -12.53
CA ASP A 266 -6.49 -16.00 -12.03
C ASP A 266 -6.47 -16.29 -10.53
N HIS A 267 -7.49 -15.83 -9.82
CA HIS A 267 -7.62 -15.96 -8.36
C HIS A 267 -6.58 -15.23 -7.50
N LEU A 268 -5.55 -14.55 -8.07
CA LEU A 268 -4.71 -13.69 -7.29
C LEU A 268 -5.50 -12.45 -6.83
N THR A 269 -5.76 -12.38 -5.53
CA THR A 269 -6.48 -11.25 -4.93
C THR A 269 -5.57 -10.03 -4.83
N LYS A 270 -5.91 -8.97 -5.57
CA LYS A 270 -5.19 -7.69 -5.55
C LYS A 270 -5.50 -6.88 -4.29
N VAL A 271 -6.78 -6.84 -3.88
CA VAL A 271 -7.26 -6.11 -2.71
C VAL A 271 -7.51 -7.08 -1.56
N ARG A 272 -6.99 -6.78 -0.38
CA ARG A 272 -7.19 -7.61 0.82
C ARG A 272 -7.57 -6.75 2.01
N TYR A 273 -8.46 -7.28 2.84
CA TYR A 273 -8.87 -6.66 4.09
C TYR A 273 -8.22 -7.40 5.26
N PHE A 274 -7.62 -6.66 6.17
CA PHE A 274 -6.87 -7.21 7.28
C PHE A 274 -7.35 -6.70 8.63
N GLY A 275 -7.02 -7.44 9.69
CA GLY A 275 -7.31 -7.07 11.08
C GLY A 275 -8.79 -6.92 11.33
N GLY A 276 -9.19 -5.82 11.93
CA GLY A 276 -10.60 -5.52 12.21
C GLY A 276 -11.48 -5.48 10.96
N TRP A 277 -10.93 -5.17 9.79
CA TRP A 277 -11.68 -5.11 8.52
C TRP A 277 -11.70 -6.44 7.74
N SER A 278 -11.12 -7.52 8.27
CA SER A 278 -11.25 -8.84 7.65
C SER A 278 -12.71 -9.28 7.60
N ASN A 279 -13.09 -10.03 6.56
CA ASN A 279 -14.49 -10.42 6.31
C ASN A 279 -15.17 -11.04 7.54
N SER A 280 -14.46 -11.83 8.33
CA SER A 280 -15.00 -12.49 9.53
C SER A 280 -15.14 -11.58 10.75
N LYS A 281 -14.48 -10.42 10.79
CA LYS A 281 -14.39 -9.54 11.96
C LYS A 281 -15.04 -8.17 11.76
N VAL A 282 -15.24 -7.76 10.52
CA VAL A 282 -15.60 -6.37 10.16
C VAL A 282 -16.87 -5.89 10.89
N GLY A 283 -17.91 -6.70 10.95
CA GLY A 283 -19.16 -6.33 11.59
C GLY A 283 -19.02 -6.05 13.10
N GLN A 284 -18.29 -6.91 13.81
CA GLN A 284 -18.02 -6.74 15.24
C GLN A 284 -17.06 -5.58 15.48
N TYR A 285 -16.00 -5.50 14.70
CA TYR A 285 -15.00 -4.45 14.84
C TYR A 285 -15.60 -3.05 14.61
N MET A 286 -16.39 -2.86 13.55
CA MET A 286 -17.00 -1.57 13.24
C MET A 286 -18.08 -1.14 14.26
N ARG A 287 -18.82 -2.09 14.84
CA ARG A 287 -19.72 -1.78 15.96
C ARG A 287 -18.91 -1.26 17.17
N ARG A 288 -17.87 -1.99 17.57
CA ARG A 288 -16.99 -1.59 18.67
C ARG A 288 -16.33 -0.24 18.44
N CYS A 289 -15.88 0.04 17.21
CA CYS A 289 -15.32 1.36 16.88
C CYS A 289 -16.34 2.47 17.12
N ARG A 290 -17.58 2.31 16.65
CA ARG A 290 -18.64 3.32 16.88
C ARG A 290 -18.96 3.52 18.36
N ASP A 291 -19.12 2.42 19.10
CA ASP A 291 -19.47 2.48 20.51
C ASP A 291 -18.40 3.20 21.33
N LEU A 292 -17.12 2.90 21.07
CA LEU A 292 -16.01 3.49 21.82
C LEU A 292 -15.66 4.92 21.38
N SER A 293 -15.72 5.23 20.08
CA SER A 293 -15.43 6.59 19.59
C SER A 293 -16.50 7.60 20.04
N SER A 294 -17.78 7.22 20.05
CA SER A 294 -18.85 8.09 20.54
C SER A 294 -18.78 8.34 22.05
N ALA A 295 -18.32 7.38 22.84
CA ALA A 295 -18.10 7.57 24.27
C ALA A 295 -16.99 8.59 24.57
N THR A 296 -15.96 8.66 23.69
CA THR A 296 -14.84 9.60 23.86
C THR A 296 -15.21 11.04 23.46
N THR A 297 -16.15 11.23 22.54
CA THR A 297 -16.64 12.56 22.12
C THR A 297 -17.68 13.17 23.07
N ALA A 298 -18.17 12.43 24.05
CA ALA A 298 -19.19 12.89 24.98
C ALA A 298 -18.66 13.72 26.15
N GLU A 299 -17.36 13.94 26.32
CA GLU A 299 -16.78 14.89 27.26
C GLU A 299 -16.21 16.10 26.52
N PRO A 300 -16.90 17.25 26.45
CA PRO A 300 -16.30 18.47 25.91
C PRO A 300 -15.43 19.15 26.97
N ASP A 301 -14.14 19.24 26.72
CA ASP A 301 -13.29 20.22 27.42
C ASP A 301 -13.55 21.61 26.81
N PRO A 302 -14.08 22.61 27.55
CA PRO A 302 -14.47 23.88 26.95
C PRO A 302 -13.33 24.90 26.79
N GLN A 303 -12.07 24.52 26.82
CA GLN A 303 -10.96 25.46 26.74
C GLN A 303 -9.89 24.98 25.72
N ASN A 304 -10.14 25.15 24.41
CA ASN A 304 -9.11 25.46 23.39
C ASN A 304 -9.72 25.56 22.00
N ALA A 305 -10.40 26.65 21.73
CA ALA A 305 -10.72 27.10 20.38
C ALA A 305 -9.72 28.20 19.99
N ASP A 306 -8.71 27.88 19.22
CA ASP A 306 -7.85 28.87 18.55
C ASP A 306 -8.19 28.88 17.04
N PRO A 307 -8.78 29.99 16.50
CA PRO A 307 -9.23 30.04 15.12
C PRO A 307 -8.23 30.74 14.21
N GLN A 308 -7.03 30.21 14.04
CA GLN A 308 -6.11 30.76 13.02
C GLN A 308 -5.22 29.65 12.44
N ASN A 309 -5.71 28.97 11.40
CA ASN A 309 -4.85 28.49 10.29
C ASN A 309 -5.67 27.86 9.13
N ALA A 310 -6.50 28.63 8.51
CA ALA A 310 -7.14 28.27 7.25
C ALA A 310 -6.35 28.92 6.11
N ASP A 311 -5.29 28.30 5.65
CA ASP A 311 -4.73 28.48 4.29
C ASP A 311 -3.39 27.76 4.18
N ARG A 312 -3.40 26.49 3.84
CA ARG A 312 -2.27 25.82 3.18
C ARG A 312 -2.75 24.69 2.28
N GLN A 313 -2.95 25.04 1.01
CA GLN A 313 -2.68 24.31 -0.24
C GLN A 313 -2.86 22.79 -0.23
N GLN A 314 -3.83 22.33 -1.03
CA GLN A 314 -3.93 20.98 -1.58
C GLN A 314 -2.60 20.52 -2.15
N ALA A 315 -1.79 19.86 -1.36
CA ALA A 315 -0.68 19.08 -1.87
C ALA A 315 -1.23 17.79 -2.48
N ASP A 316 -0.97 17.58 -3.76
CA ASP A 316 -1.29 16.34 -4.46
C ASP A 316 -0.71 15.15 -3.70
N LEU A 317 -1.58 14.30 -3.17
CA LEU A 317 -1.26 13.08 -2.43
C LEU A 317 -0.75 12.00 -3.36
N ILE A 318 0.53 12.03 -3.60
CA ILE A 318 1.19 11.12 -4.53
C ILE A 318 2.23 10.32 -3.76
N CYS A 319 2.19 9.01 -3.89
CA CYS A 319 3.22 8.14 -3.32
C CYS A 319 4.59 8.49 -3.91
N GLU A 320 5.54 8.88 -3.08
CA GLU A 320 6.90 9.24 -3.51
C GLU A 320 7.65 8.08 -4.18
N HIS A 321 7.21 6.84 -4.01
CA HIS A 321 7.88 5.64 -4.50
C HIS A 321 7.29 5.06 -5.78
N CYS A 322 5.99 5.23 -6.02
CA CYS A 322 5.34 4.69 -7.21
C CYS A 322 4.63 5.75 -8.08
N GLY A 323 4.56 6.98 -7.60
CA GLY A 323 3.96 8.10 -8.29
C GLY A 323 2.46 8.18 -8.17
#